data_f2ff27a7ad051bd2f22cf5dd9c84b70f
#
_entry.id   f2ff27a7ad051bd2f22cf5dd9c84b70f
#
_cell.length_a   1.000
_cell.length_b   1.000
_cell.length_c   1.000
_cell.angle_alpha   90.00
_cell.angle_beta   90.00
_cell.angle_gamma   90.00
#
_symmetry.space_group_name_H-M   'P 1'
#
loop_
_entity.id
_entity.type
_entity.pdbx_description
1 polymer ?
#
loop_
_entity_poly.entity_id
_entity_poly.type
_entity_poly.pdbx_seq_one_letter_code
_entity_poly.pdbx_strand_id
1 'polypeptide(L)'
;MMLVEDYVSDFQLHLVSRNELRFCDIERLARGRYREVYGADLDLTAHDFVWLEPHGMAGAGAVASITSAATTRLFSEQYLDQPCDQLITQRERKLVSRNHIAELGTFAASDPGAGVDLFQILPLVAWLRGFRYAIMTAVPDIRSLLAESGVPFVALANARAEALPLDRRARWGSYYAHGPITGYVALEQPAADAAVSLLLRRFDPALLRRRFDQIGVPVQAPPASVAL
;
A
#
# COMPACT_ATOMS: atom_id res chain seq x y z
N MET A 1 14.61 13.66 -32.55
CA MET A 1 14.63 14.53 -31.37
C MET A 1 13.21 14.52 -30.81
N MET A 2 12.92 13.49 -30.01
CA MET A 2 11.60 13.33 -29.36
C MET A 2 11.57 14.27 -28.16
N LEU A 3 10.59 15.15 -28.17
CA LEU A 3 10.29 16.04 -27.04
C LEU A 3 9.93 15.15 -25.84
N VAL A 4 10.66 15.32 -24.75
CA VAL A 4 10.30 14.80 -23.43
C VAL A 4 9.13 15.67 -22.99
N GLU A 5 7.91 15.22 -23.27
CA GLU A 5 6.70 15.83 -22.74
C GLU A 5 6.69 15.68 -21.22
N ASP A 6 6.42 16.79 -20.56
CA ASP A 6 6.33 16.97 -19.13
C ASP A 6 5.37 15.92 -18.49
N TYR A 7 5.92 14.88 -17.88
CA TYR A 7 5.18 14.02 -16.97
C TYR A 7 4.93 14.77 -15.65
N VAL A 8 3.99 15.70 -15.69
CA VAL A 8 3.28 16.12 -14.47
C VAL A 8 2.52 14.89 -13.99
N SER A 9 2.55 14.58 -12.69
CA SER A 9 1.90 13.39 -12.14
C SER A 9 0.43 13.35 -12.57
N ASP A 10 0.10 12.45 -13.48
CA ASP A 10 -1.23 12.31 -14.07
C ASP A 10 -2.26 11.70 -13.10
N PHE A 11 -1.95 11.66 -11.80
CA PHE A 11 -2.77 11.00 -10.80
C PHE A 11 -3.13 11.92 -9.65
N GLN A 12 -4.34 11.74 -9.13
CA GLN A 12 -4.79 12.29 -7.85
C GLN A 12 -4.80 11.19 -6.79
N LEU A 13 -4.28 11.49 -5.60
CA LEU A 13 -4.34 10.60 -4.45
C LEU A 13 -5.54 10.96 -3.59
N HIS A 14 -6.42 9.99 -3.37
CA HIS A 14 -7.60 10.14 -2.53
C HIS A 14 -7.52 9.20 -1.33
N LEU A 15 -7.93 9.69 -0.17
CA LEU A 15 -8.29 8.87 0.98
C LEU A 15 -9.81 8.79 1.01
N VAL A 16 -10.36 7.60 0.83
CA VAL A 16 -11.81 7.40 0.68
C VAL A 16 -12.30 6.47 1.79
N SER A 17 -13.28 6.94 2.53
CA SER A 17 -13.96 6.11 3.51
C SER A 17 -15.16 5.39 2.91
N ARG A 18 -15.50 4.23 3.46
CA ARG A 18 -16.60 3.38 2.96
C ARG A 18 -17.95 4.11 2.87
N ASN A 19 -18.14 5.16 3.65
CA ASN A 19 -19.38 5.95 3.68
C ASN A 19 -19.45 7.02 2.58
N GLU A 20 -18.40 7.20 1.80
CA GLU A 20 -18.35 8.20 0.74
C GLU A 20 -18.92 7.66 -0.57
N LEU A 21 -19.51 8.54 -1.38
CA LEU A 21 -20.08 8.17 -2.68
C LEU A 21 -19.04 7.53 -3.62
N ARG A 22 -17.80 7.97 -3.54
CA ARG A 22 -16.68 7.44 -4.33
C ARG A 22 -16.33 5.99 -4.02
N PHE A 23 -16.79 5.45 -2.89
CA PHE A 23 -16.53 4.06 -2.53
C PHE A 23 -17.09 3.06 -3.55
N CYS A 24 -18.18 3.39 -4.24
CA CYS A 24 -18.74 2.52 -5.28
C CYS A 24 -17.77 2.26 -6.46
N ASP A 25 -16.92 3.24 -6.80
CA ASP A 25 -15.91 3.08 -7.85
C ASP A 25 -14.76 2.19 -7.39
N ILE A 26 -14.32 2.37 -6.14
CA ILE A 26 -13.34 1.49 -5.48
C ILE A 26 -13.84 0.04 -5.44
N GLU A 27 -15.09 -0.14 -5.02
CA GLU A 27 -15.71 -1.47 -4.93
C GLU A 27 -15.77 -2.14 -6.30
N ARG A 28 -16.18 -1.40 -7.32
CA ARG A 28 -16.26 -1.91 -8.70
C ARG A 28 -14.88 -2.33 -9.21
N LEU A 29 -13.86 -1.49 -9.03
CA LEU A 29 -12.48 -1.77 -9.46
C LEU A 29 -11.92 -2.99 -8.72
N ALA A 30 -12.00 -3.01 -7.40
CA ALA A 30 -11.45 -4.09 -6.60
C ALA A 30 -12.15 -5.44 -6.88
N ARG A 31 -13.48 -5.47 -6.84
CA ARG A 31 -14.25 -6.69 -7.14
C ARG A 31 -14.04 -7.17 -8.57
N GLY A 32 -14.00 -6.25 -9.53
CA GLY A 32 -13.73 -6.56 -10.93
C GLY A 32 -12.39 -7.27 -11.10
N ARG A 33 -11.34 -6.69 -10.51
CA ARG A 33 -9.99 -7.24 -10.62
C ARG A 33 -9.82 -8.59 -9.92
N TYR A 34 -10.35 -8.75 -8.72
CA TYR A 34 -10.28 -10.04 -8.01
C TYR A 34 -11.09 -11.13 -8.69
N ARG A 35 -12.22 -10.77 -9.30
CA ARG A 35 -13.02 -11.72 -10.11
C ARG A 35 -12.26 -12.14 -11.36
N GLU A 36 -11.64 -11.20 -12.06
CA GLU A 36 -10.87 -11.46 -13.26
C GLU A 36 -9.66 -12.37 -13.00
N VAL A 37 -8.89 -12.06 -11.94
CA VAL A 37 -7.61 -12.74 -11.67
C VAL A 37 -7.81 -14.08 -10.94
N TYR A 38 -8.74 -14.10 -9.98
CA TYR A 38 -8.88 -15.25 -9.07
C TYR A 38 -10.24 -15.94 -9.15
N GLY A 39 -11.20 -15.41 -9.91
CA GLY A 39 -12.60 -15.86 -9.84
C GLY A 39 -13.23 -15.55 -8.48
N ALA A 40 -12.68 -14.58 -7.74
CA ALA A 40 -13.10 -14.28 -6.37
C ALA A 40 -14.26 -13.28 -6.32
N ASP A 41 -15.19 -13.50 -5.39
CA ASP A 41 -16.22 -12.54 -5.00
C ASP A 41 -15.80 -11.84 -3.71
N LEU A 42 -15.01 -10.77 -3.85
CA LEU A 42 -14.39 -10.07 -2.75
C LEU A 42 -15.40 -9.35 -1.86
N ASP A 43 -15.26 -9.54 -0.54
CA ASP A 43 -16.00 -8.78 0.46
C ASP A 43 -15.10 -7.67 1.03
N LEU A 44 -15.43 -6.40 0.70
CA LEU A 44 -14.66 -5.25 1.15
C LEU A 44 -15.09 -4.89 2.57
N THR A 45 -14.37 -5.42 3.55
CA THR A 45 -14.67 -5.17 4.98
C THR A 45 -13.91 -3.96 5.54
N ALA A 46 -12.84 -3.52 4.90
CA ALA A 46 -12.08 -2.35 5.31
C ALA A 46 -12.92 -1.07 5.28
N HIS A 47 -12.59 -0.13 6.16
CA HIS A 47 -13.28 1.16 6.25
C HIS A 47 -12.62 2.23 5.37
N ASP A 48 -11.29 2.28 5.34
CA ASP A 48 -10.51 3.31 4.65
C ASP A 48 -9.74 2.72 3.46
N PHE A 49 -9.71 3.48 2.38
CA PHE A 49 -9.03 3.13 1.15
C PHE A 49 -8.14 4.28 0.68
N VAL A 50 -7.02 3.91 0.08
CA VAL A 50 -6.18 4.80 -0.72
C VAL A 50 -6.49 4.52 -2.17
N TRP A 51 -6.84 5.55 -2.93
CA TRP A 51 -7.12 5.45 -4.35
C TRP A 51 -6.26 6.42 -5.13
N LEU A 52 -5.50 5.90 -6.06
CA LEU A 52 -4.72 6.65 -7.02
C LEU A 52 -5.50 6.70 -8.33
N GLU A 53 -6.11 7.84 -8.61
CA GLU A 53 -6.98 8.05 -9.77
C GLU A 53 -6.26 8.84 -10.87
N PRO A 54 -6.19 8.34 -12.13
CA PRO A 54 -5.65 9.11 -13.24
C PRO A 54 -6.50 10.33 -13.53
N HIS A 55 -5.85 11.44 -13.91
CA HIS A 55 -6.57 12.65 -14.33
C HIS A 55 -7.47 12.35 -15.54
N GLY A 56 -8.74 12.72 -15.44
CA GLY A 56 -9.71 12.59 -16.54
C GLY A 56 -10.25 11.18 -16.77
N MET A 57 -9.85 10.18 -15.96
CA MET A 57 -10.30 8.77 -16.07
C MET A 57 -11.00 8.33 -14.79
N ALA A 58 -12.18 8.91 -14.52
CA ALA A 58 -12.95 8.58 -13.32
C ALA A 58 -13.20 7.06 -13.18
N GLY A 59 -12.98 6.53 -11.99
CA GLY A 59 -13.19 5.12 -11.69
C GLY A 59 -12.07 4.16 -12.12
N ALA A 60 -11.00 4.69 -12.74
CA ALA A 60 -9.78 3.93 -13.08
C ALA A 60 -8.68 4.14 -12.03
N GLY A 61 -7.51 3.55 -12.25
CA GLY A 61 -6.32 3.71 -11.42
C GLY A 61 -6.05 2.52 -10.51
N ALA A 62 -5.60 2.78 -9.28
CA ALA A 62 -5.26 1.72 -8.34
C ALA A 62 -5.77 2.02 -6.93
N VAL A 63 -6.19 0.98 -6.23
CA VAL A 63 -6.75 1.07 -4.88
C VAL A 63 -6.08 0.08 -3.93
N ALA A 64 -5.98 0.47 -2.65
CA ALA A 64 -5.64 -0.42 -1.56
C ALA A 64 -6.42 -0.02 -0.31
N SER A 65 -6.74 -0.99 0.55
CA SER A 65 -7.33 -0.70 1.85
C SER A 65 -6.26 -0.49 2.91
N ILE A 66 -6.58 0.38 3.90
CA ILE A 66 -5.79 0.56 5.12
C ILE A 66 -6.71 0.34 6.31
N THR A 67 -6.37 -0.63 7.17
CA THR A 67 -7.11 -0.93 8.39
C THR A 67 -6.18 -0.86 9.59
N SER A 68 -6.52 -0.04 10.60
CA SER A 68 -5.72 0.07 11.83
C SER A 68 -5.92 -1.14 12.73
N ALA A 69 -4.84 -1.73 13.21
CA ALA A 69 -4.91 -2.81 14.20
C ALA A 69 -5.44 -2.33 15.57
N ALA A 70 -5.43 -1.04 15.84
CA ALA A 70 -5.97 -0.47 17.08
C ALA A 70 -7.49 -0.57 17.16
N THR A 71 -8.19 -0.54 16.03
CA THR A 71 -9.65 -0.42 15.99
C THR A 71 -10.35 -1.76 15.83
N THR A 72 -9.66 -2.77 15.27
CA THR A 72 -10.27 -4.08 14.99
C THR A 72 -9.22 -5.18 14.93
N ARG A 73 -9.68 -6.43 15.00
CA ARG A 73 -8.87 -7.57 14.62
C ARG A 73 -8.67 -7.54 13.11
N LEU A 74 -7.42 -7.62 12.66
CA LEU A 74 -7.07 -7.57 11.25
C LEU A 74 -7.45 -8.86 10.53
N PHE A 75 -7.76 -8.76 9.24
CA PHE A 75 -8.08 -9.94 8.42
C PHE A 75 -6.90 -10.92 8.37
N SER A 76 -5.67 -10.44 8.24
CA SER A 76 -4.47 -11.28 8.22
C SER A 76 -4.23 -12.05 9.53
N GLU A 77 -4.76 -11.58 10.66
CA GLU A 77 -4.58 -12.26 11.97
C GLU A 77 -5.27 -13.63 12.06
N GLN A 78 -6.16 -13.97 11.13
CA GLN A 78 -6.75 -15.31 11.07
C GLN A 78 -5.75 -16.40 10.66
N TYR A 79 -4.65 -16.02 10.02
CA TYR A 79 -3.58 -16.94 9.62
C TYR A 79 -2.47 -17.08 10.66
N LEU A 80 -2.54 -16.27 11.72
CA LEU A 80 -1.52 -16.20 12.76
C LEU A 80 -1.98 -16.97 14.01
N ASP A 81 -1.05 -17.54 14.71
CA ASP A 81 -1.25 -18.22 16.00
C ASP A 81 -1.24 -17.27 17.20
N GLN A 82 -0.78 -16.05 17.01
CA GLN A 82 -0.74 -14.98 18.00
C GLN A 82 -1.18 -13.65 17.37
N PRO A 83 -1.60 -12.64 18.17
CA PRO A 83 -1.84 -11.29 17.70
C PRO A 83 -0.62 -10.70 16.96
N CYS A 84 -0.88 -9.93 15.91
CA CYS A 84 0.18 -9.40 15.03
C CYS A 84 1.20 -8.53 15.78
N ASP A 85 0.79 -7.75 16.78
CA ASP A 85 1.67 -6.93 17.60
C ASP A 85 2.64 -7.76 18.44
N GLN A 86 2.21 -8.92 18.94
CA GLN A 86 3.07 -9.83 19.67
C GLN A 86 4.13 -10.46 18.76
N LEU A 87 3.73 -10.94 17.58
CA LEU A 87 4.66 -11.53 16.61
C LEU A 87 5.68 -10.50 16.11
N ILE A 88 5.24 -9.28 15.80
CA ILE A 88 6.15 -8.23 15.37
C ILE A 88 7.08 -7.83 16.51
N THR A 89 6.58 -7.69 17.75
CA THR A 89 7.40 -7.43 18.95
C THR A 89 8.52 -8.47 19.11
N GLN A 90 8.20 -9.76 18.94
CA GLN A 90 9.19 -10.85 19.03
C GLN A 90 10.24 -10.77 17.92
N ARG A 91 9.82 -10.48 16.68
CA ARG A 91 10.73 -10.37 15.53
C ARG A 91 11.65 -9.15 15.61
N GLU A 92 11.08 -8.01 16.00
CA GLU A 92 11.80 -6.73 16.11
C GLU A 92 12.57 -6.58 17.42
N ARG A 93 12.33 -7.45 18.41
CA ARG A 93 12.93 -7.38 19.75
C ARG A 93 12.70 -6.02 20.44
N LYS A 94 11.60 -5.37 20.12
CA LYS A 94 11.15 -4.11 20.71
C LYS A 94 9.64 -4.13 20.84
N LEU A 95 9.09 -3.49 21.88
CA LEU A 95 7.64 -3.42 22.08
C LEU A 95 6.97 -2.66 20.92
N VAL A 96 6.03 -3.31 20.28
CA VAL A 96 5.23 -2.75 19.19
C VAL A 96 3.77 -2.67 19.60
N SER A 97 3.23 -1.46 19.59
CA SER A 97 1.81 -1.23 19.89
C SER A 97 0.95 -1.42 18.66
N ARG A 98 -0.25 -1.95 18.84
CA ARG A 98 -1.26 -2.07 17.77
C ARG A 98 -1.58 -0.73 17.09
N ASN A 99 -1.46 0.40 17.80
CA ASN A 99 -1.64 1.75 17.22
C ASN A 99 -0.64 2.07 16.10
N HIS A 100 0.49 1.37 16.06
CA HIS A 100 1.53 1.56 15.04
C HIS A 100 1.46 0.52 13.92
N ILE A 101 0.43 -0.32 13.88
CA ILE A 101 0.26 -1.38 12.89
C ILE A 101 -0.97 -1.09 12.04
N ALA A 102 -0.81 -1.12 10.72
CA ALA A 102 -1.92 -1.14 9.77
C ALA A 102 -1.88 -2.42 8.93
N GLU A 103 -3.04 -2.95 8.57
CA GLU A 103 -3.16 -3.92 7.50
C GLU A 103 -3.37 -3.20 6.18
N LEU A 104 -2.52 -3.52 5.20
CA LEU A 104 -2.67 -3.13 3.81
C LEU A 104 -3.25 -4.32 3.04
N GLY A 105 -4.39 -4.10 2.41
CA GLY A 105 -5.11 -5.16 1.70
C GLY A 105 -5.85 -4.64 0.48
N THR A 106 -6.68 -5.49 -0.11
CA THR A 106 -7.56 -5.11 -1.25
C THR A 106 -6.78 -4.40 -2.36
N PHE A 107 -5.59 -4.89 -2.69
CA PHE A 107 -4.76 -4.28 -3.72
C PHE A 107 -5.32 -4.62 -5.11
N ALA A 108 -5.77 -3.60 -5.85
CA ALA A 108 -6.30 -3.75 -7.20
C ALA A 108 -5.94 -2.55 -8.07
N ALA A 109 -5.66 -2.79 -9.35
CA ALA A 109 -5.33 -1.75 -10.31
C ALA A 109 -5.99 -2.02 -11.66
N SER A 110 -6.40 -0.96 -12.35
CA SER A 110 -6.93 -1.02 -13.71
C SER A 110 -5.86 -1.35 -14.75
N ASP A 111 -4.62 -0.98 -14.47
CA ASP A 111 -3.45 -1.24 -15.29
C ASP A 111 -2.19 -1.44 -14.42
N PRO A 112 -1.13 -2.09 -14.96
CA PRO A 112 0.07 -2.37 -14.19
C PRO A 112 0.81 -1.12 -13.70
N GLY A 113 0.81 -0.02 -14.47
CA GLY A 113 1.50 1.22 -14.13
C GLY A 113 0.89 1.87 -12.88
N ALA A 114 -0.44 2.04 -12.86
CA ALA A 114 -1.15 2.56 -11.70
C ALA A 114 -0.94 1.69 -10.45
N GLY A 115 -0.86 0.37 -10.62
CA GLY A 115 -0.56 -0.56 -9.54
C GLY A 115 0.80 -0.33 -8.92
N VAL A 116 1.84 -0.18 -9.75
CA VAL A 116 3.21 0.12 -9.29
C VAL A 116 3.26 1.46 -8.58
N ASP A 117 2.60 2.48 -9.11
CA ASP A 117 2.57 3.82 -8.53
C ASP A 117 1.92 3.85 -7.17
N LEU A 118 0.76 3.20 -7.02
CA LEU A 118 0.11 3.08 -5.72
C LEU A 118 0.99 2.31 -4.73
N PHE A 119 1.61 1.22 -5.17
CA PHE A 119 2.46 0.39 -4.34
C PHE A 119 3.65 1.18 -3.78
N GLN A 120 4.24 2.07 -4.57
CA GLN A 120 5.33 2.95 -4.15
C GLN A 120 4.88 4.03 -3.16
N ILE A 121 3.64 4.55 -3.29
CA ILE A 121 3.11 5.62 -2.44
C ILE A 121 2.52 5.07 -1.13
N LEU A 122 1.96 3.88 -1.15
CA LEU A 122 1.18 3.32 -0.04
C LEU A 122 1.96 3.23 1.30
N PRO A 123 3.25 2.82 1.33
CA PRO A 123 4.05 2.84 2.55
C PRO A 123 4.20 4.24 3.13
N LEU A 124 4.38 5.26 2.28
CA LEU A 124 4.47 6.66 2.71
C LEU A 124 3.15 7.15 3.30
N VAL A 125 2.02 6.84 2.67
CA VAL A 125 0.69 7.18 3.18
C VAL A 125 0.45 6.54 4.55
N ALA A 126 0.79 5.26 4.71
CA ALA A 126 0.67 4.55 5.98
C ALA A 126 1.58 5.17 7.06
N TRP A 127 2.82 5.50 6.73
CA TRP A 127 3.77 6.14 7.65
C TRP A 127 3.30 7.53 8.09
N LEU A 128 2.80 8.36 7.18
CA LEU A 128 2.24 9.70 7.50
C LEU A 128 1.01 9.62 8.39
N ARG A 129 0.24 8.52 8.33
CA ARG A 129 -0.88 8.24 9.25
C ARG A 129 -0.43 7.75 10.63
N GLY A 130 0.87 7.69 10.90
CA GLY A 130 1.44 7.31 12.20
C GLY A 130 1.76 5.82 12.33
N PHE A 131 1.49 5.00 11.31
CA PHE A 131 1.87 3.58 11.35
C PHE A 131 3.38 3.42 11.20
N ARG A 132 3.91 2.34 11.76
CA ARG A 132 5.33 1.99 11.70
C ARG A 132 5.53 0.61 11.09
N TYR A 133 4.48 -0.18 11.03
CA TYR A 133 4.44 -1.50 10.44
C TYR A 133 3.20 -1.64 9.57
N ALA A 134 3.38 -2.24 8.41
CA ALA A 134 2.30 -2.65 7.54
C ALA A 134 2.27 -4.17 7.48
N ILE A 135 1.19 -4.80 7.98
CA ILE A 135 0.94 -6.23 7.79
C ILE A 135 0.12 -6.42 6.52
N MET A 136 0.39 -7.49 5.80
CA MET A 136 -0.36 -7.84 4.59
C MET A 136 -0.31 -9.35 4.32
N THR A 137 -1.27 -9.84 3.55
CA THR A 137 -1.24 -11.18 2.97
C THR A 137 -0.95 -11.06 1.49
N ALA A 138 0.27 -11.44 1.09
CA ALA A 138 0.83 -11.16 -0.23
C ALA A 138 1.06 -12.43 -1.05
N VAL A 139 0.56 -12.46 -2.27
CA VAL A 139 0.89 -13.45 -3.30
C VAL A 139 2.33 -13.25 -3.80
N PRO A 140 2.94 -14.24 -4.50
CA PRO A 140 4.32 -14.15 -4.96
C PRO A 140 4.64 -12.86 -5.73
N ASP A 141 3.76 -12.43 -6.64
CA ASP A 141 3.98 -11.23 -7.46
C ASP A 141 4.13 -9.96 -6.61
N ILE A 142 3.30 -9.82 -5.58
CA ILE A 142 3.41 -8.68 -4.64
C ILE A 142 4.71 -8.76 -3.83
N ARG A 143 5.13 -9.97 -3.41
CA ARG A 143 6.39 -10.14 -2.69
C ARG A 143 7.61 -9.84 -3.58
N SER A 144 7.55 -10.22 -4.85
CA SER A 144 8.59 -9.87 -5.83
C SER A 144 8.68 -8.36 -6.01
N LEU A 145 7.53 -7.68 -6.15
CA LEU A 145 7.48 -6.22 -6.27
C LEU A 145 8.05 -5.51 -5.03
N LEU A 146 7.78 -6.02 -3.81
CA LEU A 146 8.41 -5.53 -2.57
C LEU A 146 9.93 -5.68 -2.63
N ALA A 147 10.42 -6.85 -3.01
CA ALA A 147 11.85 -7.13 -3.09
C ALA A 147 12.56 -6.25 -4.14
N GLU A 148 11.97 -6.07 -5.31
CA GLU A 148 12.47 -5.19 -6.39
C GLU A 148 12.50 -3.72 -5.95
N SER A 149 11.56 -3.32 -5.09
CA SER A 149 11.51 -1.97 -4.50
C SER A 149 12.44 -1.81 -3.30
N GLY A 150 13.23 -2.82 -2.94
CA GLY A 150 14.12 -2.78 -1.79
C GLY A 150 13.39 -2.76 -0.43
N VAL A 151 12.13 -3.16 -0.39
CA VAL A 151 11.29 -3.18 0.82
C VAL A 151 11.31 -4.58 1.44
N PRO A 152 11.96 -4.78 2.60
CA PRO A 152 12.05 -6.09 3.24
C PRO A 152 10.68 -6.57 3.74
N PHE A 153 10.23 -7.70 3.21
CA PHE A 153 9.02 -8.38 3.68
C PHE A 153 9.41 -9.51 4.65
N VAL A 154 8.95 -9.41 5.89
CA VAL A 154 9.18 -10.41 6.93
C VAL A 154 7.98 -11.35 6.99
N ALA A 155 8.17 -12.58 6.52
CA ALA A 155 7.13 -13.61 6.53
C ALA A 155 6.81 -14.07 7.97
N LEU A 156 5.53 -14.22 8.27
CA LEU A 156 5.01 -14.70 9.55
C LEU A 156 4.36 -16.07 9.42
N ALA A 157 3.44 -16.24 8.46
CA ALA A 157 2.70 -17.48 8.25
C ALA A 157 2.24 -17.66 6.81
N ASN A 158 2.04 -18.91 6.38
CA ASN A 158 1.32 -19.20 5.15
C ASN A 158 -0.18 -18.92 5.34
N ALA A 159 -0.76 -18.13 4.45
CA ALA A 159 -2.19 -17.93 4.46
C ALA A 159 -2.89 -19.11 3.77
N ARG A 160 -3.69 -19.84 4.53
CA ARG A 160 -4.39 -21.03 4.06
C ARG A 160 -5.89 -20.81 4.08
N ALA A 161 -6.59 -21.34 3.06
CA ALA A 161 -8.05 -21.25 2.97
C ALA A 161 -8.75 -21.86 4.20
N GLU A 162 -8.13 -22.87 4.82
CA GLU A 162 -8.66 -23.57 5.99
C GLU A 162 -8.83 -22.68 7.23
N ALA A 163 -8.11 -21.57 7.30
CA ALA A 163 -8.28 -20.57 8.36
C ALA A 163 -9.60 -19.77 8.21
N LEU A 164 -10.23 -19.85 7.04
CA LEU A 164 -11.52 -19.19 6.79
C LEU A 164 -12.69 -20.11 7.12
N PRO A 165 -13.84 -19.56 7.57
CA PRO A 165 -15.11 -20.24 7.57
C PRO A 165 -15.46 -20.79 6.19
N LEU A 166 -16.16 -21.95 6.14
CA LEU A 166 -16.48 -22.65 4.88
C LEU A 166 -17.23 -21.77 3.87
N ASP A 167 -18.18 -21.00 4.32
CA ASP A 167 -18.98 -20.06 3.52
C ASP A 167 -18.14 -18.96 2.87
N ARG A 168 -17.03 -18.58 3.50
CA ARG A 168 -16.11 -17.57 2.99
C ARG A 168 -15.06 -18.12 2.04
N ARG A 169 -14.65 -19.40 2.21
CA ARG A 169 -13.60 -20.01 1.36
C ARG A 169 -13.95 -19.96 -0.12
N ALA A 170 -15.16 -20.37 -0.48
CA ALA A 170 -15.62 -20.44 -1.86
C ALA A 170 -15.57 -19.06 -2.56
N ARG A 171 -15.69 -17.97 -1.80
CA ARG A 171 -15.69 -16.60 -2.35
C ARG A 171 -14.31 -16.15 -2.81
N TRP A 172 -13.22 -16.81 -2.40
CA TRP A 172 -11.84 -16.43 -2.77
C TRP A 172 -11.34 -17.08 -4.06
N GLY A 173 -12.15 -17.93 -4.71
CA GLY A 173 -11.77 -18.60 -5.96
C GLY A 173 -10.42 -19.29 -5.87
N SER A 174 -9.51 -18.98 -6.80
CA SER A 174 -8.16 -19.55 -6.86
C SER A 174 -7.11 -18.80 -6.02
N TYR A 175 -7.46 -17.76 -5.28
CA TYR A 175 -6.49 -16.90 -4.56
C TYR A 175 -5.48 -17.70 -3.73
N TYR A 176 -5.96 -18.67 -2.95
CA TYR A 176 -5.08 -19.48 -2.06
C TYR A 176 -4.21 -20.47 -2.83
N ALA A 177 -4.58 -20.84 -4.05
CA ALA A 177 -3.73 -21.68 -4.91
C ALA A 177 -2.43 -20.98 -5.32
N HIS A 178 -2.39 -19.64 -5.25
CA HIS A 178 -1.19 -18.84 -5.51
C HIS A 178 -0.22 -18.78 -4.31
N GLY A 179 -0.46 -19.50 -3.24
CA GLY A 179 0.45 -19.58 -2.09
C GLY A 179 0.70 -18.23 -1.39
N PRO A 180 -0.35 -17.49 -0.99
CA PRO A 180 -0.17 -16.23 -0.28
C PRO A 180 0.49 -16.43 1.08
N ILE A 181 1.33 -15.47 1.47
CA ILE A 181 2.01 -15.44 2.76
C ILE A 181 1.60 -14.18 3.51
N THR A 182 1.22 -14.34 4.77
CA THR A 182 1.04 -13.24 5.70
C THR A 182 2.40 -12.85 6.29
N GLY A 183 2.68 -11.57 6.27
CA GLY A 183 3.91 -11.01 6.82
C GLY A 183 3.79 -9.50 6.98
N TYR A 184 4.88 -8.86 7.36
CA TYR A 184 4.89 -7.43 7.58
C TYR A 184 6.11 -6.75 6.93
N VAL A 185 5.97 -5.44 6.79
CA VAL A 185 7.00 -4.51 6.35
C VAL A 185 7.18 -3.48 7.46
N ALA A 186 8.42 -3.19 7.84
CA ALA A 186 8.73 -2.06 8.70
C ALA A 186 8.72 -0.77 7.85
N LEU A 187 7.88 0.19 8.25
CA LEU A 187 7.69 1.49 7.57
C LEU A 187 8.65 2.55 8.17
N GLU A 188 9.90 2.19 8.44
CA GLU A 188 10.86 3.12 9.01
C GLU A 188 11.30 4.20 8.00
N GLN A 189 12.00 5.23 8.52
CA GLN A 189 12.50 6.37 7.75
C GLN A 189 13.08 5.98 6.36
N PRO A 190 13.87 4.90 6.19
CA PRO A 190 14.41 4.50 4.89
C PRO A 190 13.34 4.17 3.83
N ALA A 191 12.21 3.57 4.22
CA ALA A 191 11.13 3.29 3.28
C ALA A 191 10.39 4.57 2.86
N ALA A 192 10.19 5.49 3.81
CA ALA A 192 9.64 6.81 3.54
C ALA A 192 10.60 7.64 2.66
N ASP A 193 11.88 7.60 2.94
CA ASP A 193 12.92 8.30 2.15
C ASP A 193 12.98 7.76 0.71
N ALA A 194 12.87 6.46 0.53
CA ALA A 194 12.80 5.84 -0.79
C ALA A 194 11.52 6.27 -1.55
N ALA A 195 10.37 6.30 -0.87
CA ALA A 195 9.11 6.75 -1.45
C ALA A 195 9.16 8.25 -1.80
N VAL A 196 9.73 9.09 -0.93
CA VAL A 196 9.97 10.52 -1.20
C VAL A 196 10.92 10.71 -2.38
N SER A 197 12.00 9.93 -2.47
CA SER A 197 12.95 9.98 -3.59
C SER A 197 12.28 9.60 -4.92
N LEU A 198 11.39 8.62 -4.91
CA LEU A 198 10.62 8.22 -6.08
C LEU A 198 9.61 9.29 -6.49
N LEU A 199 8.93 9.92 -5.51
CA LEU A 199 8.05 11.05 -5.77
C LEU A 199 8.82 12.24 -6.35
N LEU A 200 10.00 12.58 -5.78
CA LEU A 200 10.85 13.68 -6.27
C LEU A 200 11.40 13.42 -7.68
N ARG A 201 11.63 12.17 -8.08
CA ARG A 201 12.03 11.84 -9.46
C ARG A 201 10.92 12.08 -10.49
N ARG A 202 9.67 12.05 -10.06
CA ARG A 202 8.50 12.36 -10.90
C ARG A 202 8.13 13.85 -10.92
N PHE A 203 8.59 14.62 -9.92
CA PHE A 203 8.42 16.05 -9.90
C PHE A 203 9.70 16.70 -10.41
N ASP A 204 9.59 17.61 -11.40
CA ASP A 204 10.72 18.46 -11.78
C ASP A 204 11.20 19.25 -10.55
N PRO A 205 12.44 19.01 -10.06
CA PRO A 205 12.96 19.71 -8.88
C PRO A 205 12.97 21.24 -9.04
N ALA A 206 13.03 21.76 -10.27
CA ALA A 206 12.98 23.18 -10.55
C ALA A 206 11.58 23.76 -10.35
N LEU A 207 10.51 23.00 -10.69
CA LEU A 207 9.12 23.40 -10.45
C LEU A 207 8.80 23.41 -8.94
N LEU A 208 9.27 22.43 -8.19
CA LEU A 208 9.14 22.39 -6.73
C LEU A 208 9.84 23.59 -6.08
N ARG A 209 11.09 23.88 -6.45
CA ARG A 209 11.82 25.06 -5.95
C ARG A 209 11.04 26.34 -6.20
N ARG A 210 10.57 26.59 -7.42
CA ARG A 210 9.78 27.79 -7.76
C ARG A 210 8.51 27.92 -6.92
N ARG A 211 7.83 26.81 -6.61
CA ARG A 211 6.64 26.83 -5.75
C ARG A 211 6.99 27.10 -4.29
N PHE A 212 8.07 26.53 -3.76
CA PHE A 212 8.53 26.79 -2.39
C PHE A 212 8.98 28.24 -2.24
N ASP A 213 9.68 28.81 -3.21
CA ASP A 213 10.06 30.23 -3.23
C ASP A 213 8.83 31.15 -3.24
N GLN A 214 7.75 30.78 -3.96
CA GLN A 214 6.50 31.55 -4.03
C GLN A 214 5.71 31.54 -2.70
N ILE A 215 5.81 30.50 -1.88
CA ILE A 215 5.15 30.40 -0.57
C ILE A 215 6.07 30.82 0.60
N GLY A 216 7.25 31.32 0.30
CA GLY A 216 8.18 31.86 1.31
C GLY A 216 8.79 30.83 2.26
N VAL A 217 8.81 29.56 1.89
CA VAL A 217 9.47 28.51 2.67
C VAL A 217 10.93 28.43 2.27
N PRO A 218 11.90 28.74 3.16
CA PRO A 218 13.31 28.65 2.83
C PRO A 218 13.71 27.19 2.59
N VAL A 219 14.13 26.86 1.39
CA VAL A 219 14.69 25.54 1.08
C VAL A 219 16.16 25.55 1.50
N GLN A 220 16.49 24.88 2.59
CA GLN A 220 17.90 24.66 2.96
C GLN A 220 18.56 23.78 1.89
N ALA A 221 19.71 24.25 1.39
CA ALA A 221 20.53 23.41 0.50
C ALA A 221 20.95 22.14 1.25
N PRO A 222 20.95 20.96 0.58
CA PRO A 222 21.48 19.76 1.20
C PRO A 222 22.94 20.01 1.63
N PRO A 223 23.37 19.45 2.76
CA PRO A 223 24.76 19.59 3.20
C PRO A 223 25.67 19.10 2.07
N ALA A 224 26.70 19.89 1.78
CA ALA A 224 27.71 19.52 0.78
C ALA A 224 28.23 18.11 1.10
N SER A 225 28.17 17.21 0.11
CA SER A 225 28.70 15.85 0.25
C SER A 225 30.16 15.95 0.70
N VAL A 226 30.43 15.40 1.89
CA VAL A 226 31.80 15.18 2.31
C VAL A 226 32.38 14.14 1.36
N ALA A 227 33.24 14.59 0.45
CA ALA A 227 34.03 13.69 -0.38
C ALA A 227 34.95 12.87 0.56
N LEU A 228 34.75 11.54 0.54
CA LEU A 228 35.70 10.56 1.08
C LEU A 228 36.76 10.26 0.04
#